data_719386dc28ef549a0d6dab1fdc5aa345
#
_entry.id   719386dc28ef549a0d6dab1fdc5aa345
#
_cell.length_a   1.000
_cell.length_b   1.000
_cell.length_c   1.000
_cell.angle_alpha   90.00
_cell.angle_beta   90.00
_cell.angle_gamma   90.00
#
_symmetry.space_group_name_H-M   'P 1'
#
loop_
_entity.id
_entity.type
_entity.pdbx_description
1 polymer ?
#
loop_
_entity_poly.entity_id
_entity_poly.type
_entity_poly.pdbx_seq_one_letter_code
_entity_poly.pdbx_strand_id
1 'polypeptide(L)'
;VDGNMYELGYDKLFLRDDGQERLGLAFDYMKGSTSYDDIAGKGNNSRKGIWLYDTWIGDDGHYSDYILKWGHLENDFEVFDTEKLNLIKGNYDNDVFSTSVEYGYMQNLKNDWYITPQVQLQLAKVTGADYTTNQNTNVHVDGIDSIIGRAGFKLGRNFGDNKKNTFYLKADVLREFLGEQFVSVKDVTSDNEYVGFKYDHSGYWYDVGFGFNIETKKDSYAFLDVERRFGNGNKNSYQINGGFYWAL
;
A
#
# COMPACT_ATOMS: atom_id res chain seq x y z
N VAL A 1 7.55 12.29 -1.97
CA VAL A 1 7.98 10.92 -1.61
C VAL A 1 8.06 10.10 -2.88
N ASP A 2 9.21 9.51 -3.16
CA ASP A 2 9.46 8.62 -4.28
C ASP A 2 9.91 7.26 -3.76
N GLY A 3 9.51 6.19 -4.43
CA GLY A 3 9.91 4.85 -3.99
C GLY A 3 9.72 3.78 -5.07
N ASN A 4 10.49 2.73 -4.92
CA ASN A 4 10.42 1.53 -5.74
C ASN A 4 10.16 0.31 -4.84
N MET A 5 9.31 -0.60 -5.29
CA MET A 5 9.02 -1.85 -4.63
C MET A 5 9.27 -3.02 -5.57
N TYR A 6 9.89 -4.06 -5.05
CA TYR A 6 10.12 -5.32 -5.74
C TYR A 6 9.41 -6.41 -4.95
N GLU A 7 8.73 -7.28 -5.66
CA GLU A 7 7.96 -8.36 -5.06
C GLU A 7 8.23 -9.66 -5.80
N LEU A 8 8.36 -10.75 -5.03
CA LEU A 8 8.47 -12.11 -5.53
C LEU A 8 7.50 -12.99 -4.74
N GLY A 9 6.62 -13.69 -5.44
CA GLY A 9 5.63 -14.57 -4.83
C GLY A 9 5.58 -15.94 -5.50
N TYR A 10 5.03 -16.87 -4.76
CA TYR A 10 4.64 -18.19 -5.23
C TYR A 10 3.24 -18.52 -4.72
N ASP A 11 2.41 -19.03 -5.61
CA ASP A 11 1.08 -19.49 -5.26
C ASP A 11 0.75 -20.86 -5.85
N LYS A 12 -0.26 -21.49 -5.27
CA LYS A 12 -0.82 -22.73 -5.75
C LYS A 12 -2.32 -22.56 -6.00
N LEU A 13 -2.71 -22.99 -7.20
CA LEU A 13 -4.10 -23.04 -7.62
C LEU A 13 -4.74 -24.36 -7.18
N PHE A 14 -5.91 -24.25 -6.57
CA PHE A 14 -6.79 -25.36 -6.22
C PHE A 14 -8.10 -25.22 -7.00
N LEU A 15 -8.46 -26.26 -7.76
CA LEU A 15 -9.76 -26.33 -8.42
C LEU A 15 -10.79 -26.83 -7.41
N ARG A 16 -11.92 -26.15 -7.32
CA ARG A 16 -13.08 -26.49 -6.47
C ARG A 16 -14.28 -26.77 -7.37
N ASP A 17 -15.35 -27.35 -6.78
CA ASP A 17 -16.57 -27.70 -7.54
C ASP A 17 -17.31 -26.47 -8.07
N ASP A 18 -17.15 -25.31 -7.42
CA ASP A 18 -17.85 -24.05 -7.69
C ASP A 18 -16.92 -22.87 -8.03
N GLY A 19 -15.65 -23.17 -8.30
CA GLY A 19 -14.67 -22.14 -8.63
C GLY A 19 -13.22 -22.57 -8.45
N GLN A 20 -12.37 -21.61 -8.19
CA GLN A 20 -10.94 -21.83 -7.98
C GLN A 20 -10.43 -20.98 -6.81
N GLU A 21 -9.53 -21.56 -6.05
CA GLU A 21 -8.86 -20.94 -4.92
C GLU A 21 -7.35 -20.86 -5.18
N ARG A 22 -6.76 -19.71 -4.89
CA ARG A 22 -5.33 -19.47 -5.05
C ARG A 22 -4.74 -19.04 -3.71
N LEU A 23 -3.93 -19.92 -3.13
CA LEU A 23 -3.21 -19.65 -1.88
C LEU A 23 -1.76 -19.35 -2.17
N GLY A 24 -1.23 -18.25 -1.65
CA GLY A 24 0.12 -17.82 -1.96
C GLY A 24 0.86 -17.16 -0.82
N LEU A 25 2.16 -17.05 -1.05
CA LEU A 25 3.15 -16.40 -0.20
C LEU A 25 3.98 -15.47 -1.08
N ALA A 26 4.20 -14.25 -0.64
CA ALA A 26 5.08 -13.31 -1.32
C ALA A 26 6.02 -12.60 -0.33
N PHE A 27 7.16 -12.15 -0.86
CA PHE A 27 8.13 -11.31 -0.17
C PHE A 27 8.28 -10.01 -0.93
N ASP A 28 8.35 -8.90 -0.21
CA ASP A 28 8.64 -7.61 -0.81
C ASP A 28 9.85 -6.91 -0.20
N TYR A 29 10.47 -6.08 -1.02
CA TYR A 29 11.46 -5.12 -0.61
C TYR A 29 11.10 -3.76 -1.22
N MET A 30 10.96 -2.74 -0.38
CA MET A 30 10.71 -1.38 -0.81
C MET A 30 11.86 -0.48 -0.36
N LYS A 31 12.21 0.47 -1.21
CA LYS A 31 13.11 1.57 -0.87
C LYS A 31 12.48 2.88 -1.32
N GLY A 32 12.41 3.85 -0.42
CA GLY A 32 11.82 5.15 -0.67
C GLY A 32 12.70 6.29 -0.19
N SER A 33 12.43 7.47 -0.71
CA SER A 33 13.04 8.72 -0.28
C SER A 33 11.99 9.83 -0.20
N THR A 34 12.23 10.74 0.72
CA THR A 34 11.38 11.91 0.95
C THR A 34 12.29 13.15 0.98
N SER A 35 11.91 14.18 0.26
CA SER A 35 12.48 15.52 0.41
C SER A 35 11.48 16.38 1.18
N TYR A 36 11.96 17.19 2.09
CA TYR A 36 11.15 18.13 2.87
C TYR A 36 11.16 19.49 2.18
N ASP A 37 9.96 20.01 1.85
CA ASP A 37 9.84 21.26 1.07
C ASP A 37 10.10 22.52 1.92
N ASP A 38 9.71 22.47 3.21
CA ASP A 38 9.79 23.62 4.12
C ASP A 38 11.11 23.71 4.89
N ILE A 39 11.89 22.63 4.92
CA ILE A 39 13.15 22.53 5.66
C ILE A 39 14.14 21.78 4.78
N ALA A 40 15.38 22.32 4.68
CA ALA A 40 16.44 21.60 3.96
C ALA A 40 16.71 20.25 4.63
N GLY A 41 16.23 19.18 4.00
CA GLY A 41 16.33 17.84 4.58
C GLY A 41 15.84 16.74 3.66
N LYS A 42 16.19 15.52 4.02
CA LYS A 42 15.78 14.30 3.33
C LYS A 42 15.55 13.18 4.33
N GLY A 43 14.64 12.28 3.98
CA GLY A 43 14.44 11.01 4.65
C GLY A 43 14.60 9.88 3.67
N ASN A 44 15.08 8.74 4.14
CA ASN A 44 15.05 7.49 3.40
C ASN A 44 14.31 6.46 4.24
N ASN A 45 13.63 5.57 3.56
CA ASN A 45 13.02 4.42 4.19
C ASN A 45 13.26 3.17 3.38
N SER A 46 13.35 2.05 4.07
CA SER A 46 13.31 0.73 3.46
C SER A 46 12.31 -0.14 4.19
N ARG A 47 11.69 -1.08 3.47
CA ARG A 47 10.78 -2.07 4.03
C ARG A 47 11.12 -3.43 3.48
N LYS A 48 11.13 -4.43 4.36
CA LYS A 48 11.13 -5.85 4.04
C LYS A 48 9.81 -6.43 4.51
N GLY A 49 9.08 -7.10 3.63
CA GLY A 49 7.75 -7.61 3.94
C GLY A 49 7.55 -9.05 3.54
N ILE A 50 6.60 -9.69 4.21
CA ILE A 50 6.10 -11.03 3.90
C ILE A 50 4.58 -10.97 3.86
N TRP A 51 3.96 -11.64 2.88
CA TRP A 51 2.52 -11.67 2.67
C TRP A 51 2.05 -13.10 2.58
N LEU A 52 0.89 -13.35 3.15
CA LEU A 52 0.06 -14.52 2.87
C LEU A 52 -1.20 -14.01 2.20
N TYR A 53 -1.63 -14.65 1.13
CA TYR A 53 -2.87 -14.30 0.45
C TYR A 53 -3.64 -15.53 0.05
N ASP A 54 -4.95 -15.38 0.05
CA ASP A 54 -5.94 -16.36 -0.35
C ASP A 54 -6.99 -15.69 -1.23
N THR A 55 -7.02 -16.06 -2.51
CA THR A 55 -7.97 -15.51 -3.49
C THR A 55 -8.89 -16.62 -3.96
N TRP A 56 -10.17 -16.51 -3.65
CA TRP A 56 -11.21 -17.38 -4.19
C TRP A 56 -11.95 -16.68 -5.33
N ILE A 57 -12.19 -17.40 -6.42
CA ILE A 57 -12.91 -16.93 -7.61
C ILE A 57 -13.97 -17.97 -7.97
N GLY A 58 -15.25 -17.63 -7.78
CA GLY A 58 -16.38 -18.45 -8.11
C GLY A 58 -16.73 -18.45 -9.60
N ASP A 59 -17.25 -19.57 -10.09
CA ASP A 59 -17.72 -19.71 -11.47
C ASP A 59 -18.94 -18.80 -11.77
N ASP A 60 -19.62 -18.35 -10.74
CA ASP A 60 -20.73 -17.40 -10.81
C ASP A 60 -20.31 -15.92 -10.90
N GLY A 61 -18.98 -15.65 -10.88
CA GLY A 61 -18.39 -14.32 -10.98
C GLY A 61 -18.10 -13.62 -9.65
N HIS A 62 -18.49 -14.19 -8.53
CA HIS A 62 -18.08 -13.69 -7.21
C HIS A 62 -16.62 -14.00 -6.94
N TYR A 63 -15.93 -13.11 -6.24
CA TYR A 63 -14.59 -13.38 -5.72
C TYR A 63 -14.39 -12.76 -4.34
N SER A 64 -13.47 -13.33 -3.60
CA SER A 64 -12.96 -12.77 -2.35
C SER A 64 -11.43 -12.89 -2.31
N ASP A 65 -10.79 -11.88 -1.75
CA ASP A 65 -9.34 -11.82 -1.59
C ASP A 65 -9.00 -11.46 -0.16
N TYR A 66 -8.19 -12.29 0.48
CA TYR A 66 -7.72 -12.13 1.86
C TYR A 66 -6.21 -11.98 1.85
N ILE A 67 -5.70 -10.94 2.52
CA ILE A 67 -4.27 -10.69 2.62
C ILE A 67 -3.90 -10.47 4.08
N LEU A 68 -2.86 -11.16 4.52
CA LEU A 68 -2.13 -10.89 5.76
C LEU A 68 -0.73 -10.44 5.40
N LYS A 69 -0.27 -9.35 6.01
CA LYS A 69 1.03 -8.78 5.75
C LYS A 69 1.72 -8.37 7.02
N TRP A 70 3.00 -8.69 7.11
CA TRP A 70 3.93 -8.10 8.05
C TRP A 70 5.08 -7.46 7.28
N GLY A 71 5.57 -6.32 7.78
CA GLY A 71 6.71 -5.62 7.22
C GLY A 71 7.52 -4.93 8.30
N HIS A 72 8.84 -4.99 8.14
CA HIS A 72 9.79 -4.26 8.96
C HIS A 72 10.29 -3.03 8.19
N LEU A 73 10.16 -1.85 8.79
CA LEU A 73 10.54 -0.57 8.21
C LEU A 73 11.75 -0.03 8.95
N GLU A 74 12.77 0.34 8.19
CA GLU A 74 13.94 1.10 8.65
C GLU A 74 13.80 2.54 8.12
N ASN A 75 13.89 3.53 8.99
CA ASN A 75 13.73 4.94 8.65
C ASN A 75 14.98 5.71 9.09
N ASP A 76 15.50 6.54 8.21
CA ASP A 76 16.55 7.49 8.52
C ASP A 76 16.20 8.88 7.96
N PHE A 77 16.62 9.93 8.65
CA PHE A 77 16.42 11.30 8.21
C PHE A 77 17.61 12.20 8.57
N GLU A 78 17.79 13.20 7.73
CA GLU A 78 18.72 14.29 7.92
C GLU A 78 17.98 15.60 7.66
N VAL A 79 17.99 16.53 8.63
CA VAL A 79 17.35 17.85 8.55
C VAL A 79 18.37 18.91 8.97
N PHE A 80 18.43 20.00 8.23
CA PHE A 80 19.33 21.10 8.52
C PHE A 80 18.57 22.20 9.28
N ASP A 81 18.99 22.43 10.53
CA ASP A 81 18.51 23.56 11.33
C ASP A 81 19.18 24.85 10.84
N THR A 82 18.43 25.68 10.13
CA THR A 82 18.93 26.93 9.55
C THR A 82 19.23 28.02 10.57
N GLU A 83 18.59 27.97 11.75
CA GLU A 83 18.84 28.96 12.82
C GLU A 83 20.16 28.69 13.55
N LYS A 84 20.45 27.42 13.83
CA LYS A 84 21.63 26.97 14.56
C LYS A 84 22.74 26.45 13.66
N LEU A 85 22.53 26.37 12.34
CA LEU A 85 23.44 25.80 11.34
C LEU A 85 23.87 24.37 11.69
N ASN A 86 23.01 23.58 12.31
CA ASN A 86 23.28 22.20 12.71
C ASN A 86 22.56 21.19 11.81
N LEU A 87 23.23 20.09 11.55
CA LEU A 87 22.63 18.93 10.90
C LEU A 87 22.04 17.99 11.98
N ILE A 88 20.72 17.81 11.95
CA ILE A 88 19.98 16.91 12.82
C ILE A 88 19.77 15.60 12.08
N LYS A 89 20.16 14.49 12.70
CA LYS A 89 19.98 13.14 12.16
C LYS A 89 19.28 12.26 13.17
N GLY A 90 18.44 11.37 12.66
CA GLY A 90 17.83 10.32 13.47
C GLY A 90 17.53 9.10 12.60
N ASN A 91 17.44 7.96 13.27
CA ASN A 91 17.03 6.69 12.68
C ASN A 91 16.13 5.94 13.67
N TYR A 92 15.17 5.22 13.13
CA TYR A 92 14.26 4.39 13.92
C TYR A 92 13.63 3.31 13.04
N ASP A 93 13.15 2.26 13.71
CA ASP A 93 12.51 1.12 13.05
C ASP A 93 11.06 0.99 13.51
N ASN A 94 10.21 0.50 12.61
CA ASN A 94 8.82 0.19 12.91
C ASN A 94 8.47 -1.18 12.31
N ASP A 95 7.54 -1.87 12.94
CA ASP A 95 6.87 -3.02 12.35
C ASP A 95 5.46 -2.61 11.90
N VAL A 96 5.05 -3.15 10.75
CA VAL A 96 3.71 -2.96 10.20
C VAL A 96 3.03 -4.30 10.09
N PHE A 97 1.86 -4.41 10.69
CA PHE A 97 0.95 -5.54 10.53
C PHE A 97 -0.29 -5.05 9.80
N SER A 98 -0.69 -5.74 8.75
CA SER A 98 -1.93 -5.41 8.06
C SER A 98 -2.68 -6.65 7.63
N THR A 99 -4.00 -6.52 7.58
CA THR A 99 -4.89 -7.50 6.97
C THR A 99 -5.91 -6.77 6.12
N SER A 100 -6.30 -7.40 5.01
CA SER A 100 -7.38 -6.88 4.19
C SER A 100 -8.29 -8.00 3.72
N VAL A 101 -9.54 -7.66 3.52
CA VAL A 101 -10.53 -8.48 2.84
C VAL A 101 -11.17 -7.64 1.74
N GLU A 102 -11.16 -8.18 0.54
CA GLU A 102 -11.86 -7.62 -0.62
C GLU A 102 -12.90 -8.62 -1.09
N TYR A 103 -14.04 -8.09 -1.52
CA TYR A 103 -15.10 -8.87 -2.15
C TYR A 103 -15.60 -8.12 -3.38
N GLY A 104 -15.83 -8.85 -4.45
CA GLY A 104 -16.38 -8.30 -5.67
C GLY A 104 -17.21 -9.31 -6.45
N TYR A 105 -17.92 -8.78 -7.44
CA TYR A 105 -18.76 -9.56 -8.33
C TYR A 105 -18.54 -9.14 -9.78
N MET A 106 -17.95 -10.01 -10.59
CA MET A 106 -17.72 -9.76 -12.01
C MET A 106 -18.97 -10.11 -12.81
N GLN A 107 -19.66 -9.09 -13.30
CA GLN A 107 -20.81 -9.22 -14.15
C GLN A 107 -20.40 -9.07 -15.63
N ASN A 108 -20.60 -10.10 -16.42
CA ASN A 108 -20.36 -10.07 -17.86
C ASN A 108 -21.46 -9.25 -18.56
N LEU A 109 -21.03 -8.38 -19.46
CA LEU A 109 -21.86 -7.53 -20.29
C LEU A 109 -21.77 -7.99 -21.76
N LYS A 110 -22.50 -7.32 -22.66
CA LYS A 110 -22.42 -7.60 -24.10
C LYS A 110 -21.05 -7.22 -24.69
N ASN A 111 -20.64 -7.89 -25.77
CA ASN A 111 -19.43 -7.61 -26.55
C ASN A 111 -18.13 -7.74 -25.73
N ASP A 112 -18.06 -8.75 -24.87
CA ASP A 112 -16.92 -9.08 -24.03
C ASP A 112 -16.56 -8.02 -22.98
N TRP A 113 -17.44 -7.05 -22.73
CA TRP A 113 -17.32 -6.13 -21.61
C TRP A 113 -17.73 -6.80 -20.31
N TYR A 114 -17.18 -6.33 -19.20
CA TYR A 114 -17.57 -6.71 -17.86
C TYR A 114 -17.51 -5.51 -16.92
N ILE A 115 -18.29 -5.56 -15.85
CA ILE A 115 -18.20 -4.63 -14.73
C ILE A 115 -18.02 -5.43 -13.44
N THR A 116 -17.13 -4.96 -12.57
CA THR A 116 -16.86 -5.60 -11.28
C THR A 116 -16.98 -4.56 -10.18
N PRO A 117 -18.16 -4.38 -9.57
CA PRO A 117 -18.26 -3.66 -8.30
C PRO A 117 -17.47 -4.41 -7.23
N GLN A 118 -16.81 -3.65 -6.35
CA GLN A 118 -15.93 -4.20 -5.32
C GLN A 118 -15.95 -3.36 -4.05
N VAL A 119 -15.76 -4.03 -2.93
CA VAL A 119 -15.60 -3.42 -1.60
C VAL A 119 -14.41 -4.05 -0.91
N GLN A 120 -13.68 -3.27 -0.10
CA GLN A 120 -12.55 -3.76 0.68
C GLN A 120 -12.53 -3.10 2.04
N LEU A 121 -12.12 -3.85 3.04
CA LEU A 121 -11.76 -3.36 4.35
C LEU A 121 -10.30 -3.74 4.61
N GLN A 122 -9.50 -2.75 5.00
CA GLN A 122 -8.11 -2.94 5.39
C GLN A 122 -7.92 -2.45 6.81
N LEU A 123 -7.27 -3.27 7.63
CA LEU A 123 -6.83 -2.94 8.98
C LEU A 123 -5.31 -2.95 8.99
N ALA A 124 -4.70 -1.94 9.60
CA ALA A 124 -3.26 -1.90 9.74
C ALA A 124 -2.86 -1.32 11.09
N LYS A 125 -1.70 -1.77 11.57
CA LYS A 125 -1.05 -1.25 12.76
C LYS A 125 0.43 -1.06 12.48
N VAL A 126 0.92 0.15 12.74
CA VAL A 126 2.35 0.49 12.73
C VAL A 126 2.79 0.64 14.19
N THR A 127 3.88 0.00 14.58
CA THR A 127 4.42 0.15 15.94
C THR A 127 5.01 1.54 16.14
N GLY A 128 5.00 2.02 17.38
CA GLY A 128 5.71 3.24 17.77
C GLY A 128 7.22 3.05 17.74
N ALA A 129 7.95 4.15 17.91
CA ALA A 129 9.40 4.14 18.01
C ALA A 129 9.90 5.21 19.00
N ASP A 130 10.98 4.86 19.69
CA ASP A 130 11.74 5.77 20.54
C ASP A 130 13.16 5.90 20.02
N TYR A 131 13.65 7.11 19.83
CA TYR A 131 15.01 7.33 19.40
C TYR A 131 15.57 8.66 19.90
N THR A 132 16.88 8.80 19.83
CA THR A 132 17.58 10.04 20.19
C THR A 132 18.34 10.54 18.97
N THR A 133 18.17 11.81 18.64
CA THR A 133 18.90 12.44 17.54
C THR A 133 20.37 12.69 17.91
N ASN A 134 21.22 12.95 16.93
CA ASN A 134 22.62 13.35 17.13
C ASN A 134 22.77 14.69 17.88
N GLN A 135 21.69 15.44 18.08
CA GLN A 135 21.65 16.69 18.85
C GLN A 135 21.04 16.49 20.25
N ASN A 136 21.04 15.26 20.77
CA ASN A 136 20.52 14.92 22.11
C ASN A 136 19.03 15.27 22.29
N THR A 137 18.23 15.10 21.29
CA THR A 137 16.77 15.22 21.39
C THR A 137 16.16 13.82 21.44
N ASN A 138 15.46 13.50 22.52
CA ASN A 138 14.64 12.30 22.61
C ASN A 138 13.34 12.51 21.83
N VAL A 139 13.02 11.58 20.99
CA VAL A 139 11.80 11.58 20.18
C VAL A 139 11.03 10.31 20.49
N HIS A 140 9.76 10.48 20.86
CA HIS A 140 8.79 9.42 21.01
C HIS A 140 7.75 9.55 19.90
N VAL A 141 7.59 8.51 19.11
CA VAL A 141 6.60 8.42 18.01
C VAL A 141 5.61 7.34 18.40
N ASP A 142 4.35 7.72 18.59
CA ASP A 142 3.28 6.76 18.84
C ASP A 142 3.06 5.86 17.61
N GLY A 143 2.56 4.66 17.87
CA GLY A 143 2.07 3.79 16.81
C GLY A 143 0.85 4.38 16.10
N ILE A 144 0.54 3.86 14.92
CA ILE A 144 -0.63 4.24 14.14
C ILE A 144 -1.53 3.03 14.00
N ASP A 145 -2.80 3.19 14.36
CA ASP A 145 -3.88 2.27 13.98
C ASP A 145 -4.64 2.85 12.79
N SER A 146 -4.89 2.03 11.78
CA SER A 146 -5.53 2.43 10.52
C SER A 146 -6.67 1.47 10.19
N ILE A 147 -7.81 2.03 9.78
CA ILE A 147 -8.95 1.32 9.24
C ILE A 147 -9.36 2.01 7.95
N ILE A 148 -9.11 1.35 6.81
CA ILE A 148 -9.46 1.90 5.50
C ILE A 148 -10.58 1.07 4.89
N GLY A 149 -11.71 1.72 4.59
CA GLY A 149 -12.77 1.19 3.75
C GLY A 149 -12.61 1.68 2.32
N ARG A 150 -12.78 0.79 1.34
CA ARG A 150 -12.79 1.11 -0.09
C ARG A 150 -14.06 0.57 -0.72
N ALA A 151 -14.67 1.35 -1.60
CA ALA A 151 -15.75 0.92 -2.48
C ALA A 151 -15.51 1.48 -3.88
N GLY A 152 -15.73 0.67 -4.90
CA GLY A 152 -15.49 1.11 -6.26
C GLY A 152 -15.92 0.08 -7.29
N PHE A 153 -15.46 0.27 -8.51
CA PHE A 153 -15.73 -0.65 -9.59
C PHE A 153 -14.58 -0.69 -10.61
N LYS A 154 -14.54 -1.79 -11.33
CA LYS A 154 -13.68 -2.01 -12.49
C LYS A 154 -14.58 -2.26 -13.70
N LEU A 155 -14.38 -1.48 -14.78
CA LEU A 155 -15.04 -1.67 -16.08
C LEU A 155 -13.99 -2.11 -17.08
N GLY A 156 -14.12 -3.30 -17.62
CA GLY A 156 -13.12 -3.86 -18.53
C GLY A 156 -13.72 -4.54 -19.74
N ARG A 157 -12.83 -4.93 -20.64
CA ARG A 157 -13.17 -5.71 -21.83
C ARG A 157 -12.13 -6.79 -22.08
N ASN A 158 -12.62 -7.99 -22.33
CA ASN A 158 -11.78 -9.10 -22.76
C ASN A 158 -11.57 -9.05 -24.28
N PHE A 159 -10.36 -9.37 -24.74
CA PHE A 159 -10.02 -9.34 -26.16
C PHE A 159 -9.01 -10.44 -26.51
N GLY A 160 -8.70 -10.58 -27.81
CA GLY A 160 -7.89 -11.67 -28.35
C GLY A 160 -8.75 -12.89 -28.72
N ASP A 161 -8.17 -13.83 -29.43
CA ASP A 161 -8.89 -14.99 -29.97
C ASP A 161 -9.45 -15.90 -28.87
N ASN A 162 -8.77 -15.99 -27.74
CA ASN A 162 -9.15 -16.80 -26.58
C ASN A 162 -9.82 -15.98 -25.44
N LYS A 163 -10.03 -14.67 -25.64
CA LYS A 163 -10.59 -13.73 -24.63
C LYS A 163 -9.85 -13.69 -23.29
N LYS A 164 -8.59 -14.10 -23.27
CA LYS A 164 -7.75 -14.12 -22.06
C LYS A 164 -7.02 -12.80 -21.77
N ASN A 165 -6.97 -11.91 -22.77
CA ASN A 165 -6.44 -10.58 -22.58
C ASN A 165 -7.53 -9.66 -22.07
N THR A 166 -7.19 -8.72 -21.20
CA THR A 166 -8.13 -7.71 -20.71
C THR A 166 -7.47 -6.35 -20.61
N PHE A 167 -8.26 -5.32 -20.84
CA PHE A 167 -7.98 -3.98 -20.35
C PHE A 167 -9.13 -3.52 -19.46
N TYR A 168 -8.84 -2.65 -18.52
CA TYR A 168 -9.86 -2.12 -17.61
C TYR A 168 -9.57 -0.69 -17.18
N LEU A 169 -10.65 0.00 -16.81
CA LEU A 169 -10.66 1.24 -16.06
C LEU A 169 -11.17 0.93 -14.66
N LYS A 170 -10.65 1.60 -13.64
CA LYS A 170 -11.12 1.49 -12.27
C LYS A 170 -11.35 2.86 -11.64
N ALA A 171 -12.31 2.93 -10.74
CA ALA A 171 -12.57 4.10 -9.92
C ALA A 171 -13.03 3.66 -8.54
N ASP A 172 -12.38 4.19 -7.51
CA ASP A 172 -12.60 3.84 -6.12
C ASP A 172 -12.74 5.11 -5.27
N VAL A 173 -13.56 5.04 -4.23
CA VAL A 173 -13.59 5.95 -3.10
C VAL A 173 -13.05 5.22 -1.88
N LEU A 174 -12.15 5.87 -1.15
CA LEU A 174 -11.52 5.33 0.03
C LEU A 174 -11.72 6.28 1.22
N ARG A 175 -11.82 5.71 2.41
CA ARG A 175 -11.88 6.45 3.66
C ARG A 175 -10.99 5.81 4.70
N GLU A 176 -10.10 6.62 5.29
CA GLU A 176 -9.42 6.31 6.54
C GLU A 176 -10.30 6.77 7.69
N PHE A 177 -10.67 5.85 8.59
CA PHE A 177 -11.53 6.10 9.74
C PHE A 177 -10.75 6.46 11.00
N LEU A 178 -9.49 6.08 11.05
CA LEU A 178 -8.54 6.35 12.13
C LEU A 178 -7.35 7.16 11.58
N GLY A 179 -6.12 6.85 11.99
CA GLY A 179 -4.91 7.47 11.42
C GLY A 179 -4.39 8.64 12.25
N GLU A 180 -4.76 8.72 13.52
CA GLU A 180 -4.15 9.69 14.43
C GLU A 180 -2.77 9.19 14.86
N GLN A 181 -1.81 10.10 14.90
CA GLN A 181 -0.45 9.87 15.37
C GLN A 181 0.00 11.03 16.25
N PHE A 182 0.63 10.70 17.38
CA PHE A 182 1.30 11.67 18.22
C PHE A 182 2.81 11.50 18.10
N VAL A 183 3.51 12.61 18.02
CA VAL A 183 4.96 12.69 18.11
C VAL A 183 5.32 13.64 19.22
N SER A 184 6.15 13.23 20.14
CA SER A 184 6.62 14.07 21.23
C SER A 184 8.14 14.13 21.29
N VAL A 185 8.67 15.29 21.62
CA VAL A 185 10.10 15.57 21.63
C VAL A 185 10.53 16.21 22.95
N LYS A 186 11.73 15.84 23.43
CA LYS A 186 12.33 16.40 24.63
C LYS A 186 13.85 16.47 24.49
N ASP A 187 14.45 17.57 24.93
CA ASP A 187 15.91 17.66 25.08
C ASP A 187 16.38 16.73 26.22
N VAL A 188 17.39 15.90 25.99
CA VAL A 188 17.93 14.95 26.97
C VAL A 188 18.44 15.64 28.24
N THR A 189 18.96 16.87 28.11
CA THR A 189 19.55 17.64 29.22
C THR A 189 18.54 18.50 29.95
N SER A 190 17.30 18.56 29.49
CA SER A 190 16.25 19.41 30.06
C SER A 190 15.34 18.64 31.01
N ASP A 191 15.01 19.24 32.16
CA ASP A 191 13.94 18.76 33.03
C ASP A 191 12.53 19.13 32.52
N ASN A 192 12.43 19.82 31.38
CA ASN A 192 11.17 20.23 30.79
C ASN A 192 10.33 19.03 30.34
N GLU A 193 9.03 19.23 30.27
CA GLU A 193 8.11 18.25 29.75
C GLU A 193 8.27 18.05 28.21
N TYR A 194 7.81 16.91 27.71
CA TYR A 194 7.74 16.65 26.28
C TYR A 194 6.84 17.67 25.59
N VAL A 195 7.25 18.14 24.41
CA VAL A 195 6.40 18.92 23.49
C VAL A 195 5.82 17.94 22.46
N GLY A 196 4.49 17.88 22.39
CA GLY A 196 3.79 16.94 21.54
C GLY A 196 3.15 17.59 20.32
N PHE A 197 3.11 16.84 19.21
CA PHE A 197 2.43 17.20 17.97
C PHE A 197 1.47 16.07 17.58
N LYS A 198 0.25 16.44 17.21
CA LYS A 198 -0.75 15.50 16.71
C LYS A 198 -0.86 15.63 15.20
N TYR A 199 -0.79 14.50 14.50
CA TYR A 199 -1.06 14.38 13.08
C TYR A 199 -2.34 13.57 12.89
N ASP A 200 -3.21 14.01 11.99
CA ASP A 200 -4.44 13.33 11.62
C ASP A 200 -4.39 12.99 10.13
N HIS A 201 -4.33 11.70 9.83
CA HIS A 201 -4.30 11.15 8.48
C HIS A 201 -5.67 10.67 8.02
N SER A 202 -6.73 10.87 8.82
CA SER A 202 -8.10 10.49 8.46
C SER A 202 -8.63 11.23 7.23
N GLY A 203 -9.74 10.76 6.69
CA GLY A 203 -10.45 11.43 5.61
C GLY A 203 -10.62 10.60 4.35
N TYR A 204 -11.10 11.25 3.29
CA TYR A 204 -11.46 10.63 2.03
C TYR A 204 -10.41 10.89 0.95
N TRP A 205 -10.28 9.94 0.03
CA TRP A 205 -9.61 10.13 -1.25
C TRP A 205 -10.24 9.26 -2.33
N TYR A 206 -9.85 9.51 -3.57
CA TYR A 206 -10.37 8.85 -4.76
C TYR A 206 -9.21 8.33 -5.58
N ASP A 207 -9.32 7.09 -6.03
CA ASP A 207 -8.36 6.49 -6.95
C ASP A 207 -9.03 6.27 -8.30
N VAL A 208 -8.36 6.66 -9.38
CA VAL A 208 -8.75 6.29 -10.73
C VAL A 208 -7.56 5.68 -11.44
N GLY A 209 -7.80 4.67 -12.25
CA GLY A 209 -6.72 3.97 -12.91
C GLY A 209 -7.16 3.20 -14.13
N PHE A 210 -6.17 2.67 -14.82
CA PHE A 210 -6.35 1.74 -15.91
C PHE A 210 -5.30 0.64 -15.84
N GLY A 211 -5.63 -0.51 -16.39
CA GLY A 211 -4.70 -1.62 -16.45
C GLY A 211 -4.93 -2.53 -17.64
N PHE A 212 -3.90 -3.34 -17.87
CA PHE A 212 -3.87 -4.38 -18.89
C PHE A 212 -3.37 -5.67 -18.29
N ASN A 213 -3.94 -6.77 -18.74
CA ASN A 213 -3.42 -8.11 -18.47
C ASN A 213 -3.40 -8.87 -19.79
N ILE A 214 -2.23 -9.35 -20.20
CA ILE A 214 -2.01 -9.95 -21.51
C ILE A 214 -1.39 -11.33 -21.33
N GLU A 215 -2.02 -12.36 -21.90
CA GLU A 215 -1.47 -13.70 -21.95
C GLU A 215 -0.23 -13.71 -22.86
N THR A 216 0.94 -14.04 -22.32
CA THR A 216 2.20 -14.10 -23.06
C THR A 216 2.50 -15.51 -23.55
N LYS A 217 2.11 -16.52 -22.78
CA LYS A 217 2.10 -17.96 -23.09
C LYS A 217 0.91 -18.58 -22.38
N LYS A 218 0.62 -19.85 -22.67
CA LYS A 218 -0.45 -20.57 -21.97
C LYS A 218 -0.33 -20.40 -20.46
N ASP A 219 -1.36 -19.83 -19.87
CA ASP A 219 -1.51 -19.58 -18.42
C ASP A 219 -0.41 -18.69 -17.79
N SER A 220 0.35 -17.95 -18.62
CA SER A 220 1.38 -16.98 -18.21
C SER A 220 1.02 -15.59 -18.70
N TYR A 221 1.14 -14.58 -17.84
CA TYR A 221 0.61 -13.23 -18.08
C TYR A 221 1.65 -12.14 -17.80
N ALA A 222 1.59 -11.07 -18.59
CA ALA A 222 2.18 -9.78 -18.27
C ALA A 222 1.07 -8.81 -17.89
N PHE A 223 1.30 -7.99 -16.87
CA PHE A 223 0.33 -6.98 -16.46
C PHE A 223 0.97 -5.61 -16.26
N LEU A 224 0.16 -4.58 -16.45
CA LEU A 224 0.48 -3.19 -16.12
C LEU A 224 -0.78 -2.56 -15.53
N ASP A 225 -0.61 -1.84 -14.42
CA ASP A 225 -1.64 -1.06 -13.75
C ASP A 225 -1.10 0.32 -13.41
N VAL A 226 -1.85 1.35 -13.76
CA VAL A 226 -1.51 2.75 -13.51
C VAL A 226 -2.66 3.40 -12.76
N GLU A 227 -2.36 4.01 -11.62
CA GLU A 227 -3.33 4.67 -10.76
C GLU A 227 -2.94 6.11 -10.47
N ARG A 228 -3.94 6.95 -10.41
CA ARG A 228 -3.84 8.33 -9.90
C ARG A 228 -4.75 8.47 -8.69
N ARG A 229 -4.16 8.93 -7.59
CA ARG A 229 -4.85 9.23 -6.33
C ARG A 229 -5.11 10.72 -6.24
N PHE A 230 -6.32 11.08 -5.76
CA PHE A 230 -6.75 12.44 -5.49
C PHE A 230 -7.29 12.52 -4.07
N GLY A 231 -6.84 13.48 -3.28
CA GLY A 231 -7.34 13.67 -1.91
C GLY A 231 -6.83 14.96 -1.30
N ASN A 232 -7.33 15.29 -0.13
CA ASN A 232 -6.89 16.44 0.63
C ASN A 232 -5.52 16.18 1.27
N GLY A 233 -4.70 17.22 1.37
CA GLY A 233 -3.36 17.14 1.94
C GLY A 233 -2.41 16.30 1.06
N ASN A 234 -1.57 15.49 1.69
CA ASN A 234 -0.54 14.67 1.03
C ASN A 234 -1.08 13.41 0.32
N LYS A 235 -2.39 13.32 0.07
CA LYS A 235 -3.03 12.15 -0.55
C LYS A 235 -3.00 12.17 -2.09
N ASN A 236 -2.36 13.17 -2.71
CA ASN A 236 -2.17 13.21 -4.16
C ASN A 236 -0.92 12.39 -4.54
N SER A 237 -1.11 11.33 -5.31
CA SER A 237 -0.01 10.48 -5.77
C SER A 237 -0.37 9.77 -7.05
N TYR A 238 0.62 9.17 -7.70
CA TYR A 238 0.42 8.20 -8.76
C TYR A 238 1.21 6.92 -8.43
N GLN A 239 0.73 5.82 -8.96
CA GLN A 239 1.35 4.52 -8.78
C GLN A 239 1.35 3.77 -10.11
N ILE A 240 2.46 3.12 -10.43
CA ILE A 240 2.59 2.26 -11.60
C ILE A 240 3.07 0.90 -11.11
N ASN A 241 2.29 -0.13 -11.38
CA ASN A 241 2.62 -1.52 -11.07
C ASN A 241 2.74 -2.30 -12.38
N GLY A 242 3.76 -3.12 -12.51
CA GLY A 242 3.92 -4.00 -13.64
C GLY A 242 4.62 -5.28 -13.24
N GLY A 243 4.31 -6.37 -13.89
CA GLY A 243 4.90 -7.65 -13.57
C GLY A 243 4.58 -8.75 -14.55
N PHE A 244 5.11 -9.93 -14.24
CA PHE A 244 4.91 -11.15 -15.01
C PHE A 244 4.51 -12.27 -14.06
N TYR A 245 3.56 -13.05 -14.49
CA TYR A 245 3.19 -14.31 -13.88
C TYR A 245 3.53 -15.46 -14.82
N TRP A 246 4.22 -16.47 -14.34
CA TRP A 246 4.55 -17.68 -15.09
C TRP A 246 3.90 -18.89 -14.43
N ALA A 247 3.12 -19.63 -15.22
CA ALA A 247 2.69 -20.96 -14.82
C ALA A 247 3.88 -21.94 -14.97
N LEU A 248 4.15 -22.70 -13.93
CA LEU A 248 5.19 -23.74 -13.85
C LEU A 248 4.58 -25.12 -14.14
#